data_52a4b26159e102746225067b81d3a583
#
_entry.id   52a4b26159e102746225067b81d3a583
#
_cell.length_a   1.000
_cell.length_b   1.000
_cell.length_c   1.000
_cell.angle_alpha   90.00
_cell.angle_beta   90.00
_cell.angle_gamma   90.00
#
_symmetry.space_group_name_H-M   'P 1'
#
loop_
_entity.id
_entity.type
_entity.pdbx_description
1 polymer ?
#
loop_
_entity_poly.entity_id
_entity_poly.type
_entity_poly.pdbx_seq_one_letter_code
_entity_poly.pdbx_strand_id
1 'polypeptide(L)' 'MNHFYTTKEVQELLCLGTSRTALNRIQSMNAELQAKGYWVERGKVPVSYFHEKYPYIGKG' A
#
# COMPACT_ATOMS: atom_id res chain seq x y z
N MET A 1 12.27 10.84 4.47
CA MET A 1 11.37 9.84 5.06
C MET A 1 10.16 9.65 4.18
N ASN A 2 9.82 8.42 3.88
CA ASN A 2 8.72 8.12 2.99
C ASN A 2 7.42 8.06 3.77
N HIS A 3 6.43 8.82 3.31
CA HIS A 3 5.09 8.77 3.87
C HIS A 3 4.19 7.81 3.11
N PHE A 4 4.66 7.35 1.95
CA PHE A 4 3.92 6.43 1.09
C PHE A 4 4.82 5.31 0.63
N TYR A 5 4.24 4.13 0.51
CA TYR A 5 4.91 3.03 -0.16
C TYR A 5 4.53 3.04 -1.63
N THR A 6 5.53 2.82 -2.49
CA THR A 6 5.29 2.70 -3.92
C THR A 6 4.87 1.28 -4.25
N THR A 7 4.44 1.07 -5.52
CA THR A 7 4.08 -0.26 -5.99
C THR A 7 5.23 -1.24 -5.80
N LYS A 8 6.45 -0.82 -6.12
CA LYS A 8 7.62 -1.69 -5.99
C LYS A 8 7.87 -2.06 -4.53
N GLU A 9 7.73 -1.08 -3.64
CA GLU A 9 7.95 -1.33 -2.22
C GLU A 9 6.93 -2.31 -1.67
N VAL A 10 5.66 -2.15 -2.06
CA VAL A 10 4.62 -3.07 -1.63
C VAL A 10 4.88 -4.47 -2.19
N GLN A 11 5.33 -4.55 -3.44
CA GLN A 11 5.67 -5.83 -4.03
C GLN A 11 6.73 -6.56 -3.21
N GLU A 12 7.75 -5.84 -2.78
CA GLU A 12 8.83 -6.42 -1.99
C GLU A 12 8.36 -6.79 -0.59
N LEU A 13 7.60 -5.90 0.03
CA LEU A 13 7.13 -6.13 1.40
C LEU A 13 6.20 -7.33 1.49
N LEU A 14 5.36 -7.52 0.52
CA LEU A 14 4.40 -8.63 0.51
C LEU A 14 4.94 -9.86 -0.23
N CYS A 15 6.19 -9.79 -0.73
CA CYS A 15 6.81 -10.88 -1.47
C CYS A 15 5.95 -11.33 -2.65
N LEU A 16 5.39 -10.36 -3.36
CA LEU A 16 4.54 -10.66 -4.51
C LEU A 16 5.38 -10.91 -5.75
N GLY A 17 4.92 -11.83 -6.59
CA GLY A 17 5.67 -12.19 -7.78
C GLY A 17 5.62 -11.16 -8.90
N THR A 18 4.62 -10.29 -8.90
CA THR A 18 4.47 -9.29 -9.95
C THR A 18 4.08 -7.94 -9.36
N SER A 19 4.48 -6.87 -10.05
CA SER A 19 4.09 -5.53 -9.64
C SER A 19 2.60 -5.29 -9.85
N ARG A 20 2.00 -6.00 -10.80
CA ARG A 20 0.57 -5.86 -11.05
C ARG A 20 -0.25 -6.26 -9.84
N THR A 21 0.14 -7.33 -9.18
CA THR A 21 -0.55 -7.76 -7.97
C THR A 21 -0.39 -6.71 -6.87
N ALA A 22 0.82 -6.15 -6.74
CA ALA A 22 1.05 -5.09 -5.77
C ALA A 22 0.17 -3.88 -6.06
N LEU A 23 0.07 -3.50 -7.33
CA LEU A 23 -0.77 -2.37 -7.71
C LEU A 23 -2.23 -2.64 -7.37
N ASN A 24 -2.71 -3.85 -7.59
CA ASN A 24 -4.09 -4.21 -7.23
C ASN A 24 -4.33 -4.06 -5.73
N ARG A 25 -3.36 -4.47 -4.91
CA ARG A 25 -3.47 -4.29 -3.45
C ARG A 25 -3.55 -2.82 -3.08
N ILE A 26 -2.68 -2.01 -3.69
CA ILE A 26 -2.67 -0.57 -3.44
C ILE A 26 -3.99 0.05 -3.87
N GLN A 27 -4.50 -0.31 -5.03
CA GLN A 27 -5.76 0.24 -5.51
C GLN A 27 -6.93 -0.09 -4.59
N SER A 28 -6.95 -1.30 -4.06
CA SER A 28 -7.99 -1.69 -3.10
C SER A 28 -7.94 -0.83 -1.85
N MET A 29 -6.73 -0.63 -1.31
CA MET A 29 -6.58 0.19 -0.11
C MET A 29 -6.93 1.65 -0.39
N ASN A 30 -6.53 2.15 -1.55
CA ASN A 30 -6.82 3.53 -1.92
C ASN A 30 -8.31 3.75 -2.13
N ALA A 31 -9.01 2.77 -2.68
CA ALA A 31 -10.46 2.88 -2.83
C ALA A 31 -11.15 3.04 -1.49
N GLU A 32 -10.68 2.30 -0.48
CA GLU A 32 -11.21 2.44 0.87
C GLU A 32 -10.93 3.82 1.45
N LEU A 33 -9.71 4.31 1.23
CA LEU A 33 -9.35 5.64 1.72
C LEU A 33 -10.17 6.73 1.06
N GLN A 34 -10.40 6.63 -0.24
CA GLN A 34 -11.23 7.60 -0.94
C GLN A 34 -12.66 7.57 -0.42
N ALA A 35 -13.17 6.40 -0.12
CA ALA A 35 -14.52 6.28 0.44
C ALA A 35 -14.63 6.97 1.80
N LYS A 36 -13.52 7.07 2.51
CA LYS A 36 -13.47 7.77 3.79
C LYS A 36 -13.20 9.26 3.65
N GLY A 37 -13.00 9.74 2.43
CA GLY A 37 -12.75 11.15 2.18
C GLY A 37 -11.30 11.56 2.17
N TYR A 38 -10.38 10.61 2.12
CA TYR A 38 -8.95 10.92 2.09
C TYR A 38 -8.46 11.07 0.65
N TRP A 39 -7.41 11.86 0.51
CA TRP A 39 -6.71 11.95 -0.77
C TRP A 39 -5.78 10.77 -0.95
N VAL A 40 -5.74 10.23 -2.16
CA VAL A 40 -4.86 9.11 -2.48
C VAL A 40 -4.08 9.41 -3.73
N GLU A 41 -2.90 8.76 -3.84
CA GLU A 41 -2.04 8.87 -5.01
C GLU A 41 -2.03 7.53 -5.74
N ARG A 42 -2.11 7.59 -7.05
CA ARG A 42 -2.10 6.38 -7.85
C ARG A 42 -0.76 5.65 -7.69
N GLY A 43 -0.83 4.37 -7.43
CA GLY A 43 0.37 3.55 -7.28
C GLY A 43 1.11 3.75 -5.97
N LYS A 44 0.49 4.45 -5.02
CA LYS A 44 1.09 4.69 -3.71
C LYS A 44 0.04 4.48 -2.63
N VAL A 45 0.50 4.08 -1.46
CA VAL A 45 -0.41 3.91 -0.31
C VAL A 45 0.28 4.48 0.92
N PRO A 46 -0.46 5.18 1.79
CA PRO A 46 0.14 5.71 3.01
C PRO A 46 0.74 4.60 3.86
N VAL A 47 1.94 4.85 4.38
CA VAL A 47 2.64 3.85 5.18
C VAL A 47 1.81 3.43 6.38
N SER A 48 1.22 4.39 7.08
CA SER A 48 0.44 4.08 8.27
C SER A 48 -0.77 3.22 7.94
N TYR A 49 -1.43 3.51 6.82
CA TYR A 49 -2.61 2.72 6.43
C TYR A 49 -2.20 1.31 5.99
N PHE A 50 -1.08 1.21 5.29
CA PHE A 50 -0.57 -0.09 4.89
C PHE A 50 -0.32 -0.97 6.12
N HIS A 51 0.33 -0.42 7.14
CA HIS A 51 0.62 -1.19 8.35
C HIS A 51 -0.61 -1.45 9.19
N GLU A 52 -1.64 -0.66 9.03
CA GLU A 52 -2.91 -0.94 9.68
C GLU A 52 -3.57 -2.19 9.08
N LYS A 53 -3.46 -2.33 7.75
CA LYS A 53 -4.00 -3.50 7.07
C LYS A 53 -3.11 -4.73 7.19
N TYR A 54 -1.81 -4.50 7.26
CA TYR A 54 -0.81 -5.57 7.35
C TYR A 54 0.08 -5.32 8.56
N PRO A 55 -0.46 -5.48 9.78
CA PRO A 55 0.32 -5.11 10.97
C PRO A 55 1.54 -6.00 11.21
N TYR A 56 1.59 -7.14 10.58
CA TYR A 56 2.72 -8.07 10.73
C TYR A 56 3.84 -7.83 9.71
N ILE A 57 3.61 -6.96 8.74
CA ILE A 57 4.60 -6.68 7.70
C ILE A 57 5.52 -5.57 8.19
N GLY A 58 6.82 -5.72 7.93
CA GLY A 58 7.81 -4.70 8.25
C GLY A 58 8.26 -4.72 9.70
N LYS A 59 7.79 -5.65 10.48
CA LYS A 59 8.28 -5.79 11.85
C LYS A 59 9.46 -6.74 11.83
N GLY A 60 10.60 -6.20 12.03
CA GLY A 60 11.83 -6.96 11.98
C GLY A 60 11.95 -7.99 13.08
#